data_f5a920917b68e6f0c9969c6a601c85e5
#
_entry.id   f5a920917b68e6f0c9969c6a601c85e5
#
_cell.length_a   1.000
_cell.length_b   1.000
_cell.length_c   1.000
_cell.angle_alpha   90.00
_cell.angle_beta   90.00
_cell.angle_gamma   90.00
#
_symmetry.space_group_name_H-M   'P 1'
#
loop_
_entity.id
_entity.type
_entity.pdbx_description
1 polymer ?
#
loop_
_entity_poly.entity_id
_entity_poly.type
_entity_poly.pdbx_seq_one_letter_code
_entity_poly.pdbx_strand_id
1 'polypeptide(L)'
;TAGFPKDTYYFYQSQWNDDVHTLHILPAWNENVVAKGSGNNVPVVVYTDAAKVKLYFTPKGSTEKRLIGEKSFTKKTTAAGYTYQVYEGADKDSTAHKNMYLTWNVPWAEGTISAEAYDENNRLIPEGSTEGNASVTTTGKAAKLKADADRKTITADGKDLSYIEVDVTDANGHIVPDAANRVTFDVKGAGKLVGVDNGSSPDHDSYQADNRKAFSGKVLALSL
;
A
#
# COMPACT_ATOMS: atom_id res chain seq x y z
N THR A 1 -7.45 -9.59 -6.93
CA THR A 1 -8.23 -9.25 -8.10
C THR A 1 -7.58 -8.08 -8.83
N ALA A 2 -7.72 -8.01 -10.13
CA ALA A 2 -7.08 -7.03 -11.02
C ALA A 2 -5.54 -6.93 -10.92
N GLY A 3 -4.86 -7.86 -10.24
CA GLY A 3 -3.40 -7.84 -10.05
C GLY A 3 -2.88 -6.83 -9.02
N PHE A 4 -3.70 -5.92 -8.52
CA PHE A 4 -3.27 -4.94 -7.53
C PHE A 4 -3.06 -5.61 -6.16
N PRO A 5 -1.88 -5.46 -5.52
CA PRO A 5 -1.67 -5.91 -4.15
C PRO A 5 -2.57 -5.10 -3.20
N LYS A 6 -3.28 -5.80 -2.32
CA LYS A 6 -4.04 -5.21 -1.20
C LYS A 6 -3.21 -5.30 0.07
N ASP A 7 -3.59 -4.57 1.13
CA ASP A 7 -2.82 -4.53 2.39
C ASP A 7 -2.49 -5.95 2.91
N THR A 8 -3.45 -6.88 2.85
CA THR A 8 -3.24 -8.28 3.25
C THR A 8 -2.17 -9.02 2.44
N TYR A 9 -1.91 -8.63 1.20
CA TYR A 9 -0.79 -9.19 0.42
C TYR A 9 0.54 -8.95 1.13
N TYR A 10 0.77 -7.73 1.58
CA TYR A 10 2.00 -7.34 2.28
C TYR A 10 2.14 -8.01 3.66
N PHE A 11 1.02 -8.31 4.32
CA PHE A 11 1.07 -9.14 5.53
C PHE A 11 1.63 -10.53 5.22
N TYR A 12 1.08 -11.22 4.24
CA TYR A 12 1.57 -12.54 3.86
C TYR A 12 3.00 -12.50 3.32
N GLN A 13 3.34 -11.50 2.51
CA GLN A 13 4.70 -11.29 2.01
C GLN A 13 5.70 -11.17 3.18
N SER A 14 5.39 -10.37 4.19
CA SER A 14 6.24 -10.19 5.37
C SER A 14 6.43 -11.45 6.23
N GLN A 15 5.58 -12.47 6.04
CA GLN A 15 5.65 -13.72 6.83
C GLN A 15 6.25 -14.89 6.04
N TRP A 16 6.17 -14.87 4.71
CA TRP A 16 6.46 -16.05 3.90
C TRP A 16 7.46 -15.81 2.77
N ASN A 17 7.85 -14.58 2.51
CA ASN A 17 8.81 -14.26 1.46
C ASN A 17 10.15 -13.84 2.09
N ASP A 18 11.17 -14.69 1.93
CA ASP A 18 12.52 -14.42 2.44
C ASP A 18 13.41 -13.69 1.41
N ASP A 19 12.94 -13.51 0.17
CA ASP A 19 13.72 -12.91 -0.91
C ASP A 19 13.61 -11.38 -0.93
N VAL A 20 12.56 -10.82 -0.30
CA VAL A 20 12.25 -9.39 -0.37
C VAL A 20 11.85 -8.87 1.00
N HIS A 21 12.47 -7.79 1.44
CA HIS A 21 12.01 -7.10 2.64
C HIS A 21 10.69 -6.39 2.41
N THR A 22 9.77 -6.50 3.35
CA THR A 22 8.47 -5.84 3.35
C THR A 22 8.44 -4.70 4.34
N LEU A 23 7.95 -3.54 3.92
CA LEU A 23 7.61 -2.43 4.80
C LEU A 23 6.36 -1.73 4.28
N HIS A 24 5.22 -2.02 4.90
CA HIS A 24 3.93 -1.53 4.44
C HIS A 24 3.11 -0.93 5.57
N ILE A 25 2.76 0.36 5.41
CA ILE A 25 1.96 1.14 6.35
C ILE A 25 0.52 1.20 5.86
N LEU A 26 -0.42 0.99 6.77
CA LEU A 26 -1.84 1.21 6.56
C LEU A 26 -2.47 1.90 7.80
N PRO A 27 -3.64 2.58 7.65
CA PRO A 27 -4.35 2.86 6.41
C PRO A 27 -3.70 4.00 5.60
N ALA A 28 -4.17 4.20 4.38
CA ALA A 28 -3.89 5.44 3.65
C ALA A 28 -4.31 6.66 4.49
N TRP A 29 -3.49 7.73 4.48
CA TRP A 29 -3.57 8.80 5.48
C TRP A 29 -4.44 9.99 5.03
N ASN A 30 -5.73 9.70 4.69
CA ASN A 30 -6.73 10.70 4.34
C ASN A 30 -7.90 10.69 5.33
N GLU A 31 -8.44 11.85 5.66
CA GLU A 31 -9.49 12.00 6.69
C GLU A 31 -10.74 11.14 6.43
N ASN A 32 -11.15 11.06 5.19
CA ASN A 32 -12.32 10.30 4.75
C ASN A 32 -12.08 8.79 4.58
N VAL A 33 -10.83 8.33 4.70
CA VAL A 33 -10.45 6.92 4.60
C VAL A 33 -10.15 6.32 5.96
N VAL A 34 -9.54 7.10 6.86
CA VAL A 34 -9.14 6.60 8.17
C VAL A 34 -10.33 6.42 9.12
N ALA A 35 -10.36 5.33 9.85
CA ALA A 35 -11.29 5.12 10.95
C ALA A 35 -10.69 5.72 12.24
N LYS A 36 -11.29 6.82 12.70
CA LYS A 36 -10.84 7.51 13.92
C LYS A 36 -11.50 6.90 15.16
N GLY A 37 -10.66 6.52 16.11
CA GLY A 37 -11.09 6.08 17.43
C GLY A 37 -11.22 7.23 18.44
N SER A 38 -11.20 6.88 19.72
CA SER A 38 -11.25 7.84 20.81
C SER A 38 -10.09 8.84 20.74
N GLY A 39 -10.39 10.13 20.99
CA GLY A 39 -9.36 11.19 20.96
C GLY A 39 -8.81 11.51 19.57
N ASN A 40 -9.57 11.26 18.50
CA ASN A 40 -9.15 11.49 17.11
C ASN A 40 -7.92 10.64 16.71
N ASN A 41 -7.66 9.54 17.40
CA ASN A 41 -6.55 8.64 17.10
C ASN A 41 -6.92 7.64 16.00
N VAL A 42 -5.94 7.37 15.13
CA VAL A 42 -6.02 6.37 14.07
C VAL A 42 -5.06 5.23 14.39
N PRO A 43 -5.52 3.98 14.43
CA PRO A 43 -4.63 2.83 14.54
C PRO A 43 -3.83 2.69 13.22
N VAL A 44 -2.56 3.06 13.26
CA VAL A 44 -1.60 2.83 12.18
C VAL A 44 -1.01 1.44 12.36
N VAL A 45 -1.07 0.63 11.32
CA VAL A 45 -0.52 -0.72 11.29
C VAL A 45 0.69 -0.76 10.36
N VAL A 46 1.70 -1.53 10.72
CA VAL A 46 2.87 -1.78 9.87
C VAL A 46 3.07 -3.28 9.72
N TYR A 47 3.05 -3.75 8.48
CA TYR A 47 3.45 -5.10 8.09
C TYR A 47 4.90 -5.10 7.67
N THR A 48 5.72 -5.95 8.26
CA THR A 48 7.16 -6.03 7.96
C THR A 48 7.76 -7.34 8.46
N ASP A 49 8.81 -7.79 7.80
CA ASP A 49 9.72 -8.84 8.22
C ASP A 49 10.91 -8.31 9.03
N ALA A 50 11.08 -6.99 9.11
CA ALA A 50 12.16 -6.34 9.85
C ALA A 50 12.04 -6.60 11.37
N ALA A 51 13.18 -6.65 12.06
CA ALA A 51 13.21 -6.88 13.51
C ALA A 51 12.68 -5.68 14.31
N LYS A 52 12.81 -4.47 13.77
CA LYS A 52 12.42 -3.24 14.43
C LYS A 52 11.95 -2.18 13.44
N VAL A 53 10.99 -1.35 13.88
CA VAL A 53 10.47 -0.21 13.12
C VAL A 53 10.46 1.05 13.97
N LYS A 54 10.86 2.16 13.37
CA LYS A 54 10.60 3.52 13.87
C LYS A 54 9.52 4.16 13.00
N LEU A 55 8.47 4.64 13.64
CA LEU A 55 7.37 5.35 12.98
C LEU A 55 7.49 6.85 13.22
N TYR A 56 7.25 7.62 12.17
CA TYR A 56 7.38 9.08 12.20
C TYR A 56 6.14 9.76 11.63
N PHE A 57 5.91 10.99 12.05
CA PHE A 57 4.95 11.92 11.46
C PHE A 57 5.64 13.20 10.99
N THR A 58 5.33 13.61 9.77
CA THR A 58 5.73 14.90 9.21
C THR A 58 4.47 15.71 8.93
N PRO A 59 4.22 16.84 9.62
CA PRO A 59 3.06 17.69 9.37
C PRO A 59 3.04 18.22 7.94
N LYS A 60 1.85 18.40 7.37
CA LYS A 60 1.68 18.99 6.05
C LYS A 60 2.35 20.37 5.98
N GLY A 61 3.13 20.58 4.91
CA GLY A 61 3.90 21.82 4.72
C GLY A 61 5.16 21.96 5.58
N SER A 62 5.51 20.93 6.35
CA SER A 62 6.75 20.87 7.14
C SER A 62 7.71 19.86 6.52
N THR A 63 9.00 20.04 6.83
CA THR A 63 10.06 19.04 6.59
C THR A 63 10.51 18.35 7.88
N GLU A 64 9.96 18.78 9.03
CA GLU A 64 10.31 18.23 10.33
C GLU A 64 9.70 16.86 10.56
N LYS A 65 10.53 15.83 10.56
CA LYS A 65 10.17 14.44 10.82
C LYS A 65 10.18 14.17 12.33
N ARG A 66 9.04 13.94 12.94
CA ARG A 66 8.88 13.72 14.38
C ARG A 66 8.70 12.25 14.67
N LEU A 67 9.50 11.68 15.56
CA LEU A 67 9.36 10.30 15.99
C LEU A 67 8.05 10.13 16.78
N ILE A 68 7.18 9.20 16.31
CA ILE A 68 5.99 8.77 17.05
C ILE A 68 6.40 7.70 18.07
N GLY A 69 7.22 6.74 17.65
CA GLY A 69 7.69 5.68 18.51
C GLY A 69 8.51 4.62 17.77
N GLU A 70 9.12 3.75 18.57
CA GLU A 70 9.91 2.61 18.10
C GLU A 70 9.32 1.34 18.69
N LYS A 71 9.19 0.28 17.88
CA LYS A 71 8.74 -1.04 18.31
C LYS A 71 9.57 -2.14 17.66
N SER A 72 9.85 -3.19 18.45
CA SER A 72 10.63 -4.35 18.01
C SER A 72 9.82 -5.62 18.18
N PHE A 73 10.04 -6.58 17.32
CA PHE A 73 9.51 -7.93 17.48
C PHE A 73 10.37 -8.78 18.40
N THR A 74 9.74 -9.80 18.97
CA THR A 74 10.40 -10.92 19.64
C THR A 74 10.30 -12.14 18.73
N LYS A 75 11.43 -12.79 18.45
CA LYS A 75 11.45 -14.06 17.71
C LYS A 75 10.97 -15.19 18.61
N LYS A 76 10.13 -16.04 18.03
CA LYS A 76 9.63 -17.28 18.63
C LYS A 76 9.91 -18.44 17.69
N THR A 77 10.06 -19.62 18.27
CA THR A 77 10.19 -20.86 17.50
C THR A 77 9.09 -21.82 17.91
N THR A 78 8.40 -22.38 16.95
CA THR A 78 7.38 -23.41 17.18
C THR A 78 8.03 -24.73 17.59
N ALA A 79 7.26 -25.65 18.16
CA ALA A 79 7.73 -27.00 18.47
C ALA A 79 8.24 -27.77 17.23
N ALA A 80 7.78 -27.41 16.04
CA ALA A 80 8.23 -27.98 14.77
C ALA A 80 9.48 -27.28 14.19
N GLY A 81 10.05 -26.31 14.90
CA GLY A 81 11.28 -25.60 14.49
C GLY A 81 11.09 -24.37 13.60
N TYR A 82 9.85 -23.98 13.28
CA TYR A 82 9.59 -22.77 12.49
C TYR A 82 9.74 -21.51 13.32
N THR A 83 10.48 -20.53 12.81
CA THR A 83 10.68 -19.24 13.46
C THR A 83 9.67 -18.22 12.93
N TYR A 84 9.12 -17.40 13.82
CA TYR A 84 8.20 -16.31 13.51
C TYR A 84 8.43 -15.15 14.47
N GLN A 85 7.90 -13.98 14.15
CA GLN A 85 8.06 -12.78 14.95
C GLN A 85 6.72 -12.34 15.53
N VAL A 86 6.71 -11.94 16.82
CA VAL A 86 5.52 -11.40 17.48
C VAL A 86 5.89 -10.15 18.26
N TYR A 87 4.93 -9.24 18.38
CA TYR A 87 5.06 -8.08 19.24
C TYR A 87 4.67 -8.44 20.68
N GLU A 88 5.60 -8.28 21.63
CA GLU A 88 5.38 -8.55 23.06
C GLU A 88 5.54 -7.31 23.95
N GLY A 89 5.52 -6.12 23.36
CA GLY A 89 5.63 -4.88 24.09
C GLY A 89 4.46 -4.66 25.08
N ALA A 90 4.75 -3.95 26.17
CA ALA A 90 3.82 -3.65 27.25
C ALA A 90 3.04 -2.34 27.02
N ASP A 91 2.96 -1.86 25.79
CA ASP A 91 2.17 -0.67 25.50
C ASP A 91 0.67 -0.96 25.64
N LYS A 92 -0.11 0.10 25.88
CA LYS A 92 -1.56 0.00 26.09
C LYS A 92 -2.33 -0.37 24.82
N ASP A 93 -1.62 -0.57 23.73
CA ASP A 93 -2.20 -0.97 22.45
C ASP A 93 -2.36 -2.49 22.41
N SER A 94 -3.40 -2.96 23.09
CA SER A 94 -3.69 -4.38 23.23
C SER A 94 -3.94 -5.10 21.91
N THR A 95 -4.18 -4.37 20.81
CA THR A 95 -4.45 -4.96 19.50
C THR A 95 -3.23 -5.56 18.85
N ALA A 96 -2.03 -5.06 19.16
CA ALA A 96 -0.78 -5.56 18.59
C ALA A 96 -0.11 -6.64 19.44
N HIS A 97 -0.45 -6.78 20.73
CA HIS A 97 0.18 -7.75 21.60
C HIS A 97 -0.02 -9.19 21.11
N LYS A 98 1.09 -9.92 20.94
CA LYS A 98 1.16 -11.26 20.34
C LYS A 98 0.76 -11.33 18.86
N ASN A 99 0.57 -10.22 18.19
CA ASN A 99 0.35 -10.19 16.76
C ASN A 99 1.69 -10.15 15.99
N MET A 100 1.64 -10.58 14.74
CA MET A 100 2.78 -10.62 13.81
C MET A 100 2.89 -9.32 13.00
N TYR A 101 2.39 -8.22 13.54
CA TYR A 101 2.46 -6.87 12.98
C TYR A 101 2.57 -5.84 14.11
N LEU A 102 2.97 -4.63 13.77
CA LEU A 102 3.10 -3.53 14.72
C LEU A 102 1.96 -2.53 14.57
N THR A 103 1.52 -1.91 15.68
CA THR A 103 0.51 -0.86 15.66
C THR A 103 0.91 0.33 16.51
N TRP A 104 0.43 1.53 16.13
CA TRP A 104 0.52 2.76 16.89
C TRP A 104 -0.81 3.50 16.82
N ASN A 105 -1.26 4.08 17.94
CA ASN A 105 -2.38 5.01 17.96
C ASN A 105 -1.85 6.43 17.70
N VAL A 106 -2.11 6.94 16.50
CA VAL A 106 -1.58 8.23 16.04
C VAL A 106 -2.71 9.25 15.98
N PRO A 107 -2.60 10.41 16.69
CA PRO A 107 -3.55 11.50 16.51
C PRO A 107 -3.59 11.93 15.03
N TRP A 108 -4.80 11.96 14.46
CA TRP A 108 -4.93 12.31 13.06
C TRP A 108 -4.67 13.80 12.83
N ALA A 109 -3.82 14.10 11.91
CA ALA A 109 -3.58 15.41 11.34
C ALA A 109 -3.09 15.25 9.89
N GLU A 110 -3.32 16.24 9.03
CA GLU A 110 -2.77 16.23 7.67
C GLU A 110 -1.24 16.19 7.67
N GLY A 111 -0.67 15.32 6.87
CA GLY A 111 0.78 15.14 6.79
C GLY A 111 1.17 13.78 6.22
N THR A 112 2.34 13.33 6.58
CA THR A 112 2.91 12.05 6.15
C THR A 112 3.26 11.19 7.35
N ILE A 113 2.77 9.97 7.39
CA ILE A 113 3.29 8.90 8.24
C ILE A 113 4.36 8.17 7.44
N SER A 114 5.54 7.95 8.03
CA SER A 114 6.62 7.20 7.41
C SER A 114 7.28 6.24 8.40
N ALA A 115 7.82 5.14 7.92
CA ALA A 115 8.51 4.16 8.72
C ALA A 115 9.96 3.94 8.24
N GLU A 116 10.81 3.59 9.18
CA GLU A 116 12.14 3.07 8.95
C GLU A 116 12.24 1.67 9.54
N ALA A 117 12.70 0.72 8.75
CA ALA A 117 12.87 -0.66 9.14
C ALA A 117 14.34 -0.95 9.48
N TYR A 118 14.56 -1.79 10.49
CA TYR A 118 15.90 -2.15 10.95
C TYR A 118 16.03 -3.67 11.10
N ASP A 119 17.18 -4.21 10.72
CA ASP A 119 17.54 -5.61 10.90
C ASP A 119 17.82 -5.96 12.39
N GLU A 120 18.14 -7.23 12.64
CA GLU A 120 18.48 -7.73 13.99
C GLU A 120 19.74 -7.11 14.58
N ASN A 121 20.64 -6.61 13.73
CA ASN A 121 21.85 -5.92 14.12
C ASN A 121 21.67 -4.43 14.30
N ASN A 122 20.40 -3.96 14.28
CA ASN A 122 20.02 -2.56 14.36
C ASN A 122 20.57 -1.70 13.21
N ARG A 123 20.75 -2.30 12.03
CA ARG A 123 21.13 -1.60 10.81
C ARG A 123 19.88 -1.22 10.05
N LEU A 124 19.86 0.01 9.54
CA LEU A 124 18.77 0.48 8.69
C LEU A 124 18.69 -0.36 7.42
N ILE A 125 17.51 -0.90 7.12
CA ILE A 125 17.19 -1.50 5.82
C ILE A 125 16.98 -0.33 4.84
N PRO A 126 17.77 -0.22 3.76
CA PRO A 126 17.72 0.95 2.89
C PRO A 126 16.33 1.16 2.27
N GLU A 127 15.92 2.42 2.16
CA GLU A 127 14.75 2.79 1.36
C GLU A 127 14.95 2.33 -0.09
N GLY A 128 13.91 1.76 -0.69
CA GLY A 128 13.99 1.17 -2.04
C GLY A 128 14.44 -0.30 -2.07
N SER A 129 14.90 -0.88 -0.94
CA SER A 129 15.12 -2.33 -0.81
C SER A 129 13.93 -3.06 -0.15
N THR A 130 12.85 -2.34 0.13
CA THR A 130 11.62 -2.89 0.70
C THR A 130 10.48 -2.75 -0.28
N GLU A 131 9.56 -3.72 -0.31
CA GLU A 131 8.29 -3.63 -1.01
C GLU A 131 7.17 -3.18 -0.06
N GLY A 132 6.17 -2.51 -0.62
CA GLY A 132 5.06 -1.92 0.11
C GLY A 132 5.16 -0.40 0.20
N ASN A 133 4.27 0.19 0.99
CA ASN A 133 4.22 1.63 1.24
C ASN A 133 4.96 1.96 2.53
N ALA A 134 6.24 2.31 2.46
CA ALA A 134 7.02 2.79 3.60
C ALA A 134 6.57 4.17 4.09
N SER A 135 5.69 4.83 3.35
CA SER A 135 5.03 6.08 3.75
C SER A 135 3.63 6.21 3.18
N VAL A 136 2.75 6.88 3.91
CA VAL A 136 1.39 7.27 3.50
C VAL A 136 1.19 8.75 3.77
N THR A 137 0.70 9.48 2.76
CA THR A 137 0.60 10.94 2.79
C THR A 137 -0.83 11.38 2.56
N THR A 138 -1.28 12.42 3.28
CA THR A 138 -2.56 13.07 3.01
C THR A 138 -2.54 13.68 1.63
N THR A 139 -3.39 13.20 0.75
CA THR A 139 -3.47 13.64 -0.65
C THR A 139 -4.44 14.80 -0.83
N GLY A 140 -4.25 15.52 -1.92
CA GLY A 140 -5.23 16.48 -2.41
C GLY A 140 -6.38 15.82 -3.17
N LYS A 141 -7.18 16.64 -3.86
CA LYS A 141 -8.24 16.16 -4.75
C LYS A 141 -7.65 15.50 -5.99
N ALA A 142 -8.38 14.52 -6.56
CA ALA A 142 -8.05 13.93 -7.85
C ALA A 142 -7.85 15.01 -8.92
N ALA A 143 -6.71 14.98 -9.60
CA ALA A 143 -6.28 16.01 -10.56
C ALA A 143 -5.68 15.43 -11.84
N LYS A 144 -5.08 14.25 -11.80
CA LYS A 144 -4.36 13.65 -12.93
C LYS A 144 -4.59 12.15 -13.00
N LEU A 145 -4.34 11.58 -14.18
CA LEU A 145 -4.17 10.15 -14.37
C LEU A 145 -2.68 9.87 -14.63
N LYS A 146 -2.17 8.82 -14.04
CA LYS A 146 -0.85 8.26 -14.33
C LYS A 146 -1.06 6.84 -14.82
N ALA A 147 -0.64 6.56 -16.06
CA ALA A 147 -0.70 5.23 -16.66
C ALA A 147 0.70 4.63 -16.70
N ASP A 148 0.80 3.35 -16.34
CA ASP A 148 2.02 2.57 -16.42
C ASP A 148 1.70 1.18 -16.99
N ALA A 149 2.44 0.74 -17.99
CA ALA A 149 2.26 -0.54 -18.64
C ALA A 149 3.34 -1.51 -18.17
N ASP A 150 2.95 -2.73 -17.82
CA ASP A 150 3.88 -3.80 -17.44
C ASP A 150 4.88 -4.12 -18.58
N ARG A 151 4.43 -3.96 -19.82
CA ARG A 151 5.22 -4.19 -21.04
C ARG A 151 4.94 -3.09 -22.07
N LYS A 152 6.02 -2.54 -22.64
CA LYS A 152 5.96 -1.52 -23.71
C LYS A 152 5.90 -2.14 -25.11
N THR A 153 6.15 -3.44 -25.23
CA THR A 153 6.13 -4.17 -26.49
C THR A 153 5.50 -5.54 -26.24
N ILE A 154 4.56 -5.91 -27.11
CA ILE A 154 3.90 -7.21 -27.14
C ILE A 154 4.01 -7.83 -28.54
N THR A 155 3.86 -9.14 -28.61
CA THR A 155 3.87 -9.88 -29.89
C THR A 155 2.47 -9.82 -30.51
N ALA A 156 2.39 -9.47 -31.79
CA ALA A 156 1.11 -9.40 -32.52
C ALA A 156 0.62 -10.82 -32.91
N ASP A 157 0.39 -11.70 -31.93
CA ASP A 157 -0.05 -13.09 -32.12
C ASP A 157 -1.51 -13.31 -31.72
N GLY A 158 -2.21 -12.26 -31.31
CA GLY A 158 -3.60 -12.31 -30.85
C GLY A 158 -3.78 -12.92 -29.47
N LYS A 159 -2.72 -13.08 -28.67
CA LYS A 159 -2.73 -13.68 -27.34
C LYS A 159 -1.90 -12.90 -26.32
N ASP A 160 -0.81 -12.25 -26.78
CA ASP A 160 0.08 -11.52 -25.88
C ASP A 160 -0.58 -10.22 -25.43
N LEU A 161 -0.55 -9.95 -24.11
CA LEU A 161 -1.27 -8.85 -23.48
C LEU A 161 -0.31 -7.89 -22.78
N SER A 162 -0.62 -6.61 -22.80
CA SER A 162 -0.06 -5.62 -21.88
C SER A 162 -1.11 -5.22 -20.86
N TYR A 163 -0.72 -5.18 -19.58
CA TYR A 163 -1.52 -4.74 -18.46
C TYR A 163 -1.14 -3.30 -18.11
N ILE A 164 -2.10 -2.40 -18.24
CA ILE A 164 -1.90 -0.96 -18.05
C ILE A 164 -2.58 -0.55 -16.76
N GLU A 165 -1.78 -0.34 -15.71
CA GLU A 165 -2.26 0.24 -14.47
C GLU A 165 -2.46 1.74 -14.64
N VAL A 166 -3.62 2.26 -14.19
CA VAL A 166 -3.90 3.69 -14.20
C VAL A 166 -4.26 4.14 -12.79
N ASP A 167 -3.45 5.05 -12.27
CA ASP A 167 -3.63 5.69 -10.98
C ASP A 167 -4.35 7.03 -11.14
N VAL A 168 -5.36 7.26 -10.31
CA VAL A 168 -5.95 8.58 -10.11
C VAL A 168 -5.14 9.29 -9.04
N THR A 169 -4.44 10.34 -9.41
CA THR A 169 -3.51 11.06 -8.54
C THR A 169 -3.95 12.49 -8.27
N ASP A 170 -3.44 13.05 -7.18
CA ASP A 170 -3.54 14.48 -6.90
C ASP A 170 -2.56 15.30 -7.79
N ALA A 171 -2.52 16.62 -7.59
CA ALA A 171 -1.62 17.50 -8.32
C ALA A 171 -0.13 17.19 -8.11
N ASN A 172 0.21 16.56 -6.99
CA ASN A 172 1.58 16.18 -6.60
C ASN A 172 1.98 14.78 -7.08
N GLY A 173 1.03 14.01 -7.63
CA GLY A 173 1.26 12.65 -8.12
C GLY A 173 1.03 11.55 -7.08
N HIS A 174 0.46 11.87 -5.91
CA HIS A 174 0.07 10.87 -4.93
C HIS A 174 -1.27 10.25 -5.32
N ILE A 175 -1.38 8.93 -5.22
CA ILE A 175 -2.64 8.21 -5.48
C ILE A 175 -3.69 8.66 -4.48
N VAL A 176 -4.86 9.06 -4.98
CA VAL A 176 -5.98 9.49 -4.14
C VAL A 176 -6.78 8.26 -3.70
N PRO A 177 -6.70 7.85 -2.41
CA PRO A 177 -7.13 6.53 -1.97
C PRO A 177 -8.65 6.32 -1.94
N ASP A 178 -9.43 7.37 -2.04
CA ASP A 178 -10.89 7.35 -2.13
C ASP A 178 -11.41 7.70 -3.54
N ALA A 179 -10.52 7.90 -4.51
CA ALA A 179 -10.93 8.25 -5.86
C ALA A 179 -11.72 7.11 -6.52
N ALA A 180 -12.90 7.46 -6.99
CA ALA A 180 -13.82 6.59 -7.72
C ALA A 180 -14.22 7.21 -9.07
N ASN A 181 -13.33 7.99 -9.65
CA ASN A 181 -13.51 8.62 -10.95
C ASN A 181 -13.69 7.54 -12.03
N ARG A 182 -14.61 7.81 -12.99
CA ARG A 182 -14.74 6.97 -14.18
C ARG A 182 -13.62 7.32 -15.16
N VAL A 183 -12.82 6.31 -15.52
CA VAL A 183 -11.74 6.44 -16.50
C VAL A 183 -12.19 5.79 -17.80
N THR A 184 -12.06 6.50 -18.91
CA THR A 184 -12.35 6.00 -20.27
C THR A 184 -11.04 5.77 -21.01
N PHE A 185 -10.97 4.68 -21.75
CA PHE A 185 -9.80 4.25 -22.50
C PHE A 185 -10.08 4.32 -24.01
N ASP A 186 -9.19 4.95 -24.73
CA ASP A 186 -9.21 5.02 -26.20
C ASP A 186 -7.85 4.54 -26.73
N VAL A 187 -7.82 3.32 -27.27
CA VAL A 187 -6.60 2.71 -27.83
C VAL A 187 -6.59 2.94 -29.32
N LYS A 188 -5.52 3.57 -29.83
CA LYS A 188 -5.32 3.89 -31.25
C LYS A 188 -4.14 3.14 -31.83
N GLY A 189 -4.19 2.85 -33.12
CA GLY A 189 -3.14 2.15 -33.85
C GLY A 189 -3.39 0.66 -33.96
N ALA A 190 -2.33 -0.15 -33.86
CA ALA A 190 -2.42 -1.61 -34.05
C ALA A 190 -2.97 -2.35 -32.83
N GLY A 191 -2.96 -1.72 -31.65
CA GLY A 191 -3.46 -2.32 -30.42
C GLY A 191 -4.98 -2.24 -30.29
N LYS A 192 -5.53 -3.08 -29.42
CA LYS A 192 -6.97 -3.14 -29.11
C LYS A 192 -7.17 -3.25 -27.60
N LEU A 193 -8.08 -2.44 -27.05
CA LEU A 193 -8.57 -2.66 -25.68
C LEU A 193 -9.40 -3.94 -25.64
N VAL A 194 -9.03 -4.86 -24.75
CA VAL A 194 -9.72 -6.15 -24.60
C VAL A 194 -10.38 -6.33 -23.25
N GLY A 195 -10.06 -5.51 -22.26
CA GLY A 195 -10.71 -5.57 -20.98
C GLY A 195 -10.33 -4.43 -20.04
N VAL A 196 -11.18 -4.21 -19.03
CA VAL A 196 -10.97 -3.26 -17.94
C VAL A 196 -11.39 -3.87 -16.62
N ASP A 197 -10.64 -3.59 -15.55
CA ASP A 197 -10.95 -4.03 -14.19
C ASP A 197 -10.53 -2.97 -13.16
N ASN A 198 -11.01 -3.07 -11.92
CA ASN A 198 -10.61 -2.21 -10.81
C ASN A 198 -10.38 -2.99 -9.51
N GLY A 199 -10.56 -4.30 -9.51
CA GLY A 199 -10.43 -5.15 -8.33
C GLY A 199 -11.51 -4.99 -7.26
N SER A 200 -12.58 -4.25 -7.54
CA SER A 200 -13.72 -4.08 -6.64
C SER A 200 -14.70 -5.25 -6.78
N SER A 201 -14.87 -6.06 -5.74
CA SER A 201 -15.75 -7.23 -5.78
C SER A 201 -17.25 -6.91 -5.98
N PRO A 202 -17.80 -5.78 -5.48
CA PRO A 202 -19.20 -5.41 -5.72
C PRO A 202 -19.43 -4.62 -7.01
N ASP A 203 -18.41 -4.41 -7.84
CA ASP A 203 -18.57 -3.71 -9.11
C ASP A 203 -19.13 -4.65 -10.19
N HIS A 204 -20.26 -4.28 -10.78
CA HIS A 204 -20.96 -5.04 -11.82
C HIS A 204 -20.79 -4.47 -13.24
N ASP A 205 -19.95 -3.44 -13.43
CA ASP A 205 -19.65 -2.91 -14.76
C ASP A 205 -19.02 -4.01 -15.65
N SER A 206 -19.32 -3.97 -16.95
CA SER A 206 -18.76 -4.95 -17.90
C SER A 206 -17.24 -4.87 -17.97
N TYR A 207 -16.57 -6.02 -17.88
CA TYR A 207 -15.12 -6.13 -18.11
C TYR A 207 -14.71 -5.83 -19.55
N GLN A 208 -15.63 -5.86 -20.51
CA GLN A 208 -15.40 -5.55 -21.94
C GLN A 208 -15.81 -4.12 -22.32
N ALA A 209 -16.10 -3.27 -21.33
CA ALA A 209 -16.38 -1.86 -21.58
C ALA A 209 -15.09 -1.10 -21.96
N ASP A 210 -15.28 0.10 -22.52
CA ASP A 210 -14.19 1.03 -22.78
C ASP A 210 -13.86 1.94 -21.59
N ASN A 211 -14.55 1.74 -20.47
CA ASN A 211 -14.38 2.56 -19.27
C ASN A 211 -14.62 1.74 -17.99
N ARG A 212 -14.04 2.21 -16.89
CA ARG A 212 -14.22 1.64 -15.56
C ARG A 212 -14.13 2.72 -14.48
N LYS A 213 -14.86 2.60 -13.39
CA LYS A 213 -14.62 3.42 -12.19
C LYS A 213 -13.33 3.00 -11.53
N ALA A 214 -12.54 3.97 -11.07
CA ALA A 214 -11.42 3.66 -10.18
C ALA A 214 -11.94 3.10 -8.85
N PHE A 215 -11.18 2.19 -8.27
CA PHE A 215 -11.39 1.68 -6.92
C PHE A 215 -10.12 1.91 -6.11
N SER A 216 -10.26 2.65 -5.01
CA SER A 216 -9.10 3.11 -4.23
C SER A 216 -8.04 3.81 -5.08
N GLY A 217 -8.49 4.63 -6.03
CA GLY A 217 -7.63 5.38 -6.93
C GLY A 217 -7.01 4.60 -8.08
N LYS A 218 -7.37 3.32 -8.28
CA LYS A 218 -6.74 2.45 -9.28
C LYS A 218 -7.75 1.88 -10.28
N VAL A 219 -7.31 1.72 -11.51
CA VAL A 219 -8.02 0.98 -12.56
C VAL A 219 -7.01 0.30 -13.48
N LEU A 220 -7.39 -0.84 -14.03
CA LEU A 220 -6.59 -1.63 -14.96
C LEU A 220 -7.25 -1.64 -16.34
N ALA A 221 -6.43 -1.48 -17.38
CA ALA A 221 -6.80 -1.79 -18.75
C ALA A 221 -5.90 -2.90 -19.32
N LEU A 222 -6.45 -3.74 -20.17
CA LEU A 222 -5.76 -4.79 -20.87
C LEU A 222 -5.78 -4.47 -22.37
N SER A 223 -4.61 -4.42 -22.97
CA SER A 223 -4.43 -4.21 -24.41
C SER A 223 -3.78 -5.41 -25.05
N LEU A 224 -4.31 -5.74 -26.24
CA LEU A 224 -3.80 -6.77 -27.14
C LEU A 224 -3.15 -6.09 -28.35
#